data_a78fb2ea32ae2e321ced1772d3f42a86
#
_entry.id   a78fb2ea32ae2e321ced1772d3f42a86
#
_cell.length_a   1.000
_cell.length_b   1.000
_cell.length_c   1.000
_cell.angle_alpha   90.00
_cell.angle_beta   90.00
_cell.angle_gamma   90.00
#
_symmetry.space_group_name_H-M   'P 1'
#
loop_
_entity.id
_entity.type
_entity.pdbx_description
1 polymer ?
#
loop_
_entity_poly.entity_id
_entity_poly.type
_entity_poly.pdbx_seq_one_letter_code
_entity_poly.pdbx_strand_id
1 'polypeptide(L)'
;PAETEFPGWVRYGSFYNEKNNWWPYFNYLNTYRARVSSQLQNADMYADIAILMPVADMWTTMGMQNEPFPSSINRPYQTLVWEALNKNGNGTDYVSEPIIRDAEIRSGQLCYGKRSYKDLFLVGVERMEPATLAKLYDFARQGGRIFCIETVPCKSLGWNNHEQRDAEVQEWVKKLEAMPDNFIHLEKPADDNFMAWYPAIQKQYGLTPSV
;
A
#
# COMPACT_ATOMS: atom_id res chain seq x y z
N PRO A 1 32.48 13.90 1.85
CA PRO A 1 32.90 12.72 1.08
C PRO A 1 34.00 13.00 0.07
N ALA A 2 34.26 14.29 -0.32
CA ALA A 2 35.33 14.65 -1.26
C ALA A 2 36.73 14.32 -0.73
N GLU A 3 36.89 14.21 0.55
CA GLU A 3 38.17 13.94 1.24
C GLU A 3 38.43 12.47 1.50
N THR A 4 37.46 11.60 1.23
CA THR A 4 37.58 10.16 1.48
C THR A 4 38.06 9.44 0.23
N GLU A 5 39.13 8.64 0.37
CA GLU A 5 39.59 7.78 -0.73
C GLU A 5 38.50 6.77 -1.15
N PHE A 6 38.46 6.49 -2.45
CA PHE A 6 37.56 5.45 -2.96
C PHE A 6 38.05 4.06 -2.46
N PRO A 7 37.12 3.18 -2.03
CA PRO A 7 35.63 3.31 -2.15
C PRO A 7 34.98 4.26 -1.16
N GLY A 8 35.68 4.78 -0.15
CA GLY A 8 35.12 5.64 0.88
C GLY A 8 33.92 5.03 1.60
N TRP A 9 33.46 5.65 2.68
CA TRP A 9 32.25 5.23 3.35
C TRP A 9 31.09 6.18 3.03
N VAL A 10 30.14 5.72 2.21
CA VAL A 10 28.91 6.44 1.91
C VAL A 10 27.72 5.56 2.31
N ARG A 11 27.03 5.92 3.39
CA ARG A 11 25.97 5.10 3.97
C ARG A 11 24.77 4.93 3.03
N TYR A 12 24.45 5.93 2.20
CA TYR A 12 23.26 5.98 1.38
C TYR A 12 23.49 6.46 -0.06
N GLY A 13 24.69 6.40 -0.55
CA GLY A 13 25.04 6.86 -1.88
C GLY A 13 25.57 5.78 -2.80
N SER A 14 25.38 5.96 -4.09
CA SER A 14 26.04 5.16 -5.11
C SER A 14 27.34 5.84 -5.52
N PHE A 15 28.40 5.05 -5.75
CA PHE A 15 29.70 5.55 -6.20
C PHE A 15 29.69 5.84 -7.70
N TYR A 16 28.95 6.89 -8.10
CA TYR A 16 28.90 7.36 -9.48
C TYR A 16 30.00 8.37 -9.74
N ASN A 17 31.25 7.87 -9.89
CA ASN A 17 32.39 8.71 -10.19
C ASN A 17 33.44 7.96 -11.02
N GLU A 18 34.42 8.70 -11.53
CA GLU A 18 35.49 8.22 -12.41
C GLU A 18 36.43 7.21 -11.77
N LYS A 19 36.42 7.08 -10.44
CA LYS A 19 37.24 6.10 -9.71
C LYS A 19 36.61 4.72 -9.65
N ASN A 20 35.35 4.61 -10.08
CA ASN A 20 34.67 3.33 -10.15
C ASN A 20 35.04 2.57 -11.43
N ASN A 21 35.35 1.30 -11.34
CA ASN A 21 35.78 0.47 -12.46
C ASN A 21 34.74 0.32 -13.59
N TRP A 22 33.45 0.54 -13.32
CA TRP A 22 32.40 0.53 -14.33
C TRP A 22 32.13 1.93 -14.95
N TRP A 23 32.77 2.99 -14.46
CA TRP A 23 32.56 4.35 -14.96
C TRP A 23 32.76 4.50 -16.49
N PRO A 24 33.74 3.86 -17.15
CA PRO A 24 33.86 3.91 -18.60
C PRO A 24 32.63 3.45 -19.37
N TYR A 25 31.79 2.61 -18.71
CA TYR A 25 30.56 2.06 -19.30
C TYR A 25 29.30 2.81 -18.88
N PHE A 26 29.44 3.83 -18.04
CA PHE A 26 28.31 4.57 -17.47
C PHE A 26 27.43 5.24 -18.51
N ASN A 27 28.02 5.62 -19.64
CA ASN A 27 27.32 6.20 -20.75
C ASN A 27 26.31 5.22 -21.40
N TYR A 28 26.58 3.93 -21.45
CA TYR A 28 25.63 2.92 -21.93
C TYR A 28 24.42 2.82 -21.04
N LEU A 29 24.65 2.81 -19.73
CA LEU A 29 23.58 2.82 -18.73
C LEU A 29 22.72 4.09 -18.86
N ASN A 30 23.33 5.25 -18.98
CA ASN A 30 22.61 6.51 -19.13
C ASN A 30 21.82 6.58 -20.45
N THR A 31 22.38 6.09 -21.53
CA THR A 31 21.67 6.00 -22.82
C THR A 31 20.46 5.08 -22.72
N TYR A 32 20.61 3.92 -22.09
CA TYR A 32 19.48 3.00 -21.82
C TYR A 32 18.40 3.68 -20.97
N ARG A 33 18.78 4.30 -19.84
CA ARG A 33 17.86 5.01 -18.95
C ARG A 33 17.12 6.14 -19.67
N ALA A 34 17.82 6.92 -20.48
CA ALA A 34 17.22 7.99 -21.27
C ALA A 34 16.17 7.49 -22.26
N ARG A 35 16.43 6.36 -22.94
CA ARG A 35 15.48 5.74 -23.84
C ARG A 35 14.23 5.23 -23.10
N VAL A 36 14.41 4.52 -21.99
CA VAL A 36 13.29 4.06 -21.16
C VAL A 36 12.49 5.24 -20.62
N SER A 37 13.15 6.25 -20.07
CA SER A 37 12.50 7.45 -19.55
C SER A 37 11.69 8.17 -20.62
N SER A 38 12.23 8.27 -21.85
CA SER A 38 11.52 8.88 -22.97
C SER A 38 10.23 8.16 -23.32
N GLN A 39 10.21 6.83 -23.26
CA GLN A 39 9.00 6.04 -23.53
C GLN A 39 7.98 6.19 -22.39
N LEU A 40 8.44 6.29 -21.14
CA LEU A 40 7.56 6.33 -19.96
C LEU A 40 7.13 7.76 -19.56
N GLN A 41 7.71 8.79 -20.16
CA GLN A 41 7.49 10.19 -19.76
C GLN A 41 6.01 10.63 -19.85
N ASN A 42 5.25 10.08 -20.79
CA ASN A 42 3.81 10.36 -20.98
C ASN A 42 2.92 9.14 -20.63
N ALA A 43 3.48 8.13 -20.00
CA ALA A 43 2.73 6.96 -19.56
C ALA A 43 2.22 7.14 -18.13
N ASP A 44 1.02 6.66 -17.86
CA ASP A 44 0.51 6.50 -16.51
C ASP A 44 0.69 5.03 -16.08
N MET A 45 1.19 4.80 -14.88
CA MET A 45 1.26 3.45 -14.33
C MET A 45 -0.15 2.88 -14.19
N TYR A 46 -0.37 1.67 -14.67
CA TYR A 46 -1.65 0.99 -14.47
C TYR A 46 -1.71 0.42 -13.04
N ALA A 47 -2.79 0.73 -12.34
CA ALA A 47 -3.10 0.14 -11.04
C ALA A 47 -4.62 0.13 -10.85
N ASP A 48 -5.19 -1.04 -10.61
CA ASP A 48 -6.61 -1.27 -10.34
C ASP A 48 -6.88 -1.70 -8.89
N ILE A 49 -5.83 -1.92 -8.14
CA ILE A 49 -5.86 -2.27 -6.71
C ILE A 49 -5.22 -1.15 -5.88
N ALA A 50 -5.91 -0.72 -4.83
CA ALA A 50 -5.36 0.17 -3.83
C ALA A 50 -4.94 -0.61 -2.58
N ILE A 51 -3.88 -0.15 -1.90
CA ILE A 51 -3.43 -0.71 -0.62
C ILE A 51 -3.38 0.41 0.42
N LEU A 52 -4.12 0.25 1.51
CA LEU A 52 -4.02 1.09 2.69
C LEU A 52 -3.13 0.43 3.72
N MET A 53 -2.04 1.11 4.04
CA MET A 53 -1.09 0.72 5.08
C MET A 53 -1.57 1.21 6.46
N PRO A 54 -1.24 0.50 7.56
CA PRO A 54 -1.65 0.88 8.92
C PRO A 54 -0.78 2.02 9.48
N VAL A 55 -0.65 3.12 8.76
CA VAL A 55 0.22 4.24 9.16
C VAL A 55 -0.23 4.83 10.49
N ALA A 56 -1.55 4.95 10.70
CA ALA A 56 -2.11 5.42 11.94
C ALA A 56 -1.79 4.49 13.12
N ASP A 57 -1.90 3.18 12.93
CA ASP A 57 -1.54 2.18 13.92
C ASP A 57 -0.05 2.22 14.26
N MET A 58 0.78 2.38 13.24
CA MET A 58 2.22 2.55 13.42
C MET A 58 2.53 3.77 14.30
N TRP A 59 1.89 4.90 14.07
CA TRP A 59 2.11 6.10 14.88
C TRP A 59 1.69 5.94 16.36
N THR A 60 0.69 5.11 16.65
CA THR A 60 0.30 4.86 18.04
C THR A 60 1.30 4.01 18.82
N THR A 61 2.14 3.27 18.13
CA THR A 61 3.18 2.40 18.71
C THR A 61 4.59 3.00 18.61
N MET A 62 4.75 4.09 17.85
CA MET A 62 6.02 4.80 17.73
C MET A 62 6.35 5.57 18.99
N GLY A 63 7.47 5.17 19.65
CA GLY A 63 8.12 5.98 20.67
C GLY A 63 9.23 6.86 20.09
N MET A 64 10.12 7.36 20.98
CA MET A 64 11.33 8.06 20.55
C MET A 64 12.17 7.20 19.62
N GLN A 65 12.53 7.76 18.48
CA GLN A 65 13.30 7.06 17.45
C GLN A 65 14.77 7.41 17.60
N ASN A 66 15.60 6.42 17.88
CA ASN A 66 17.07 6.57 17.89
C ASN A 66 17.69 6.30 16.51
N GLU A 67 16.92 5.69 15.61
CA GLU A 67 17.36 5.35 14.27
C GLU A 67 16.40 5.87 13.21
N PRO A 68 16.90 6.34 12.05
CA PRO A 68 16.06 6.91 10.99
C PRO A 68 15.10 5.88 10.35
N PHE A 69 15.38 4.58 10.48
CA PHE A 69 14.54 3.50 9.91
C PHE A 69 14.45 2.33 10.91
N PRO A 70 13.74 2.49 12.02
CA PRO A 70 13.66 1.42 13.02
C PRO A 70 12.88 0.23 12.47
N SER A 71 13.53 -0.93 12.47
CA SER A 71 12.96 -2.19 12.00
C SER A 71 11.73 -2.64 12.79
N SER A 72 11.61 -2.18 14.04
CA SER A 72 10.46 -2.48 14.91
C SER A 72 9.13 -1.87 14.47
N ILE A 73 9.17 -0.87 13.58
CA ILE A 73 7.98 -0.17 13.07
C ILE A 73 7.53 -0.76 11.73
N ASN A 74 8.45 -1.28 10.94
CA ASN A 74 8.11 -1.96 9.71
C ASN A 74 7.51 -3.34 10.05
N ARG A 75 6.23 -3.48 9.85
CA ARG A 75 5.64 -4.82 9.76
C ARG A 75 6.09 -5.40 8.41
N PRO A 76 7.02 -6.37 8.37
CA PRO A 76 7.66 -6.82 7.12
C PRO A 76 6.66 -7.30 6.07
N TYR A 77 5.54 -7.89 6.51
CA TYR A 77 4.56 -8.46 5.60
C TYR A 77 3.80 -7.42 4.78
N GLN A 78 3.80 -6.15 5.15
CA GLN A 78 3.10 -5.11 4.39
C GLN A 78 3.74 -4.89 3.02
N THR A 79 5.07 -4.86 2.97
CA THR A 79 5.81 -4.81 1.70
C THR A 79 5.70 -6.14 0.95
N LEU A 80 5.61 -7.26 1.66
CA LEU A 80 5.43 -8.58 1.07
C LEU A 80 4.07 -8.73 0.39
N VAL A 81 3.01 -8.11 0.93
CA VAL A 81 1.70 -8.05 0.27
C VAL A 81 1.80 -7.30 -1.06
N TRP A 82 2.36 -6.09 -1.04
CA TRP A 82 2.57 -5.29 -2.25
C TRP A 82 3.39 -6.06 -3.30
N GLU A 83 4.49 -6.70 -2.86
CA GLU A 83 5.37 -7.48 -3.72
C GLU A 83 4.62 -8.68 -4.34
N ALA A 84 3.83 -9.40 -3.55
CA ALA A 84 3.05 -10.54 -4.02
C ALA A 84 2.02 -10.14 -5.08
N LEU A 85 1.28 -9.04 -4.87
CA LEU A 85 0.30 -8.55 -5.83
C LEU A 85 0.99 -8.17 -7.16
N ASN A 86 2.03 -7.35 -7.10
CA ASN A 86 2.72 -6.86 -8.30
C ASN A 86 3.45 -7.97 -9.06
N LYS A 87 4.13 -8.89 -8.38
CA LYS A 87 4.82 -10.03 -9.03
C LYS A 87 3.87 -11.04 -9.66
N ASN A 88 2.61 -11.08 -9.20
CA ASN A 88 1.56 -11.90 -9.81
C ASN A 88 0.73 -11.11 -10.85
N GLY A 89 1.20 -9.94 -11.28
CA GLY A 89 0.68 -9.19 -12.41
C GLY A 89 -0.46 -8.22 -12.09
N ASN A 90 -0.80 -7.98 -10.82
CA ASN A 90 -1.76 -6.96 -10.44
C ASN A 90 -1.06 -5.63 -10.11
N GLY A 91 -1.38 -4.58 -10.86
CA GLY A 91 -0.88 -3.24 -10.57
C GLY A 91 -1.49 -2.68 -9.31
N THR A 92 -0.67 -2.12 -8.41
CA THR A 92 -1.14 -1.59 -7.13
C THR A 92 -0.56 -0.23 -6.81
N ASP A 93 -1.36 0.61 -6.13
CA ASP A 93 -0.93 1.89 -5.56
C ASP A 93 -1.16 1.88 -4.05
N TYR A 94 -0.26 2.52 -3.30
CA TYR A 94 -0.52 2.87 -1.92
C TYR A 94 -1.42 4.10 -1.85
N VAL A 95 -2.45 4.02 -1.02
CA VAL A 95 -3.37 5.12 -0.76
C VAL A 95 -3.39 5.48 0.72
N SER A 96 -3.78 6.71 1.03
CA SER A 96 -4.00 7.17 2.40
C SER A 96 -5.50 7.38 2.66
N GLU A 97 -5.89 7.47 3.93
CA GLU A 97 -7.28 7.78 4.27
C GLU A 97 -7.80 9.09 3.66
N PRO A 98 -7.03 10.20 3.62
CA PRO A 98 -7.45 11.40 2.90
C PRO A 98 -7.76 11.13 1.42
N ILE A 99 -6.93 10.37 0.71
CA ILE A 99 -7.19 9.99 -0.69
C ILE A 99 -8.50 9.21 -0.81
N ILE A 100 -8.76 8.26 0.10
CA ILE A 100 -10.02 7.50 0.11
C ILE A 100 -11.22 8.42 0.33
N ARG A 101 -11.15 9.36 1.28
CA ARG A 101 -12.25 10.28 1.56
C ARG A 101 -12.53 11.25 0.41
N ASP A 102 -11.47 11.74 -0.25
CA ASP A 102 -11.56 12.70 -1.35
C ASP A 102 -11.92 12.05 -2.69
N ALA A 103 -11.75 10.73 -2.80
CA ALA A 103 -12.07 9.98 -4.01
C ALA A 103 -13.58 10.02 -4.31
N GLU A 104 -13.91 10.05 -5.59
CA GLU A 104 -15.28 9.83 -6.06
C GLU A 104 -15.53 8.33 -6.24
N ILE A 105 -16.74 7.89 -5.96
CA ILE A 105 -17.15 6.51 -6.23
C ILE A 105 -17.98 6.51 -7.52
N ARG A 106 -17.46 5.82 -8.55
CA ARG A 106 -18.12 5.70 -9.85
C ARG A 106 -18.15 4.23 -10.27
N SER A 107 -19.34 3.70 -10.48
CA SER A 107 -19.55 2.31 -10.96
C SER A 107 -18.78 1.25 -10.13
N GLY A 108 -18.77 1.39 -8.80
CA GLY A 108 -18.07 0.48 -7.91
C GLY A 108 -16.55 0.63 -7.89
N GLN A 109 -16.04 1.76 -8.35
CA GLN A 109 -14.61 2.08 -8.33
C GLN A 109 -14.34 3.34 -7.52
N LEU A 110 -13.24 3.34 -6.78
CA LEU A 110 -12.71 4.47 -6.04
C LEU A 110 -11.82 5.29 -6.98
N CYS A 111 -12.30 6.46 -7.43
CA CYS A 111 -11.64 7.27 -8.44
C CYS A 111 -10.97 8.49 -7.82
N TYR A 112 -9.65 8.63 -8.00
CA TYR A 112 -8.86 9.76 -7.54
C TYR A 112 -7.87 10.22 -8.63
N GLY A 113 -8.03 11.43 -9.11
CA GLY A 113 -7.28 11.95 -10.25
C GLY A 113 -7.49 11.07 -11.49
N LYS A 114 -6.41 10.52 -12.02
CA LYS A 114 -6.42 9.58 -13.16
C LYS A 114 -6.56 8.11 -12.73
N ARG A 115 -6.60 7.82 -11.44
CA ARG A 115 -6.64 6.48 -10.88
C ARG A 115 -8.07 6.02 -10.63
N SER A 116 -8.26 4.70 -10.74
CA SER A 116 -9.55 4.07 -10.54
C SER A 116 -9.32 2.67 -9.98
N TYR A 117 -9.70 2.46 -8.71
CA TYR A 117 -9.45 1.21 -8.00
C TYR A 117 -10.76 0.46 -7.78
N LYS A 118 -10.80 -0.79 -8.20
CA LYS A 118 -11.93 -1.69 -7.99
C LYS A 118 -11.82 -2.43 -6.66
N ASP A 119 -10.60 -2.70 -6.25
CA ASP A 119 -10.28 -3.48 -5.07
C ASP A 119 -9.38 -2.67 -4.12
N LEU A 120 -9.65 -2.77 -2.82
CA LEU A 120 -8.87 -2.12 -1.77
C LEU A 120 -8.42 -3.16 -0.76
N PHE A 121 -7.12 -3.23 -0.51
CA PHE A 121 -6.54 -4.06 0.55
C PHE A 121 -6.21 -3.21 1.78
N LEU A 122 -6.77 -3.58 2.92
CA LEU A 122 -6.43 -3.04 4.24
C LEU A 122 -5.45 -4.02 4.90
N VAL A 123 -4.19 -3.61 5.06
CA VAL A 123 -3.13 -4.52 5.52
C VAL A 123 -2.81 -4.28 6.98
N GLY A 124 -3.40 -5.05 7.88
CA GLY A 124 -3.20 -4.94 9.31
C GLY A 124 -3.71 -3.62 9.91
N VAL A 125 -4.79 -3.08 9.36
CA VAL A 125 -5.37 -1.79 9.79
C VAL A 125 -6.36 -2.03 10.93
N GLU A 126 -6.03 -1.56 12.13
CA GLU A 126 -6.90 -1.61 13.32
C GLU A 126 -7.61 -0.28 13.57
N ARG A 127 -6.99 0.83 13.18
CA ARG A 127 -7.50 2.19 13.41
C ARG A 127 -7.80 2.89 12.12
N MET A 128 -9.01 3.45 12.06
CA MET A 128 -9.46 4.21 10.89
C MET A 128 -10.43 5.31 11.30
N GLU A 129 -10.45 6.41 10.58
CA GLU A 129 -11.42 7.47 10.80
C GLU A 129 -12.84 7.01 10.42
N PRO A 130 -13.87 7.34 11.23
CA PRO A 130 -15.28 7.02 10.90
C PRO A 130 -15.71 7.51 9.52
N ALA A 131 -15.24 8.71 9.13
CA ALA A 131 -15.53 9.28 7.81
C ALA A 131 -14.94 8.45 6.65
N THR A 132 -13.77 7.82 6.87
CA THR A 132 -13.18 6.91 5.89
C THR A 132 -14.02 5.64 5.76
N LEU A 133 -14.47 5.06 6.87
CA LEU A 133 -15.34 3.89 6.86
C LEU A 133 -16.70 4.17 6.20
N ALA A 134 -17.27 5.36 6.43
CA ALA A 134 -18.48 5.78 5.74
C ALA A 134 -18.28 5.79 4.21
N LYS A 135 -17.16 6.31 3.73
CA LYS A 135 -16.78 6.26 2.32
C LYS A 135 -16.58 4.84 1.80
N LEU A 136 -15.93 3.98 2.58
CA LEU A 136 -15.74 2.57 2.24
C LEU A 136 -17.06 1.79 2.20
N TYR A 137 -18.02 2.12 3.06
CA TYR A 137 -19.36 1.56 3.00
C TYR A 137 -20.06 1.92 1.68
N ASP A 138 -19.98 3.18 1.25
CA ASP A 138 -20.53 3.60 -0.02
C ASP A 138 -19.83 2.93 -1.22
N PHE A 139 -18.52 2.72 -1.12
CA PHE A 139 -17.73 1.99 -2.11
C PHE A 139 -18.19 0.53 -2.22
N ALA A 140 -18.28 -0.18 -1.11
CA ALA A 140 -18.73 -1.57 -1.06
C ALA A 140 -20.17 -1.71 -1.58
N ARG A 141 -21.06 -0.79 -1.20
CA ARG A 141 -22.47 -0.76 -1.63
C ARG A 141 -22.65 -0.60 -3.13
N GLN A 142 -21.68 0.01 -3.82
CA GLN A 142 -21.66 0.18 -5.27
C GLN A 142 -20.91 -0.93 -6.01
N GLY A 143 -20.45 -1.96 -5.29
CA GLY A 143 -19.80 -3.15 -5.87
C GLY A 143 -18.28 -3.16 -5.78
N GLY A 144 -17.65 -2.18 -5.13
CA GLY A 144 -16.24 -2.22 -4.80
C GLY A 144 -15.96 -3.29 -3.74
N ARG A 145 -14.73 -3.84 -3.71
CA ARG A 145 -14.36 -4.88 -2.76
C ARG A 145 -13.25 -4.41 -1.83
N ILE A 146 -13.37 -4.78 -0.57
CA ILE A 146 -12.43 -4.45 0.50
C ILE A 146 -11.91 -5.76 1.10
N PHE A 147 -10.61 -5.95 1.04
CA PHE A 147 -9.92 -7.12 1.59
C PHE A 147 -9.16 -6.71 2.85
N CYS A 148 -9.61 -7.19 4.01
CA CYS A 148 -8.95 -6.95 5.28
C CYS A 148 -7.99 -8.11 5.58
N ILE A 149 -6.70 -7.86 5.60
CA ILE A 149 -5.69 -8.88 5.94
C ILE A 149 -5.37 -8.80 7.43
N GLU A 150 -5.53 -9.91 8.14
CA GLU A 150 -5.23 -10.13 9.57
C GLU A 150 -6.20 -9.39 10.51
N THR A 151 -6.44 -8.11 10.30
CA THR A 151 -7.26 -7.30 11.20
C THR A 151 -8.37 -6.56 10.46
N VAL A 152 -9.42 -6.26 11.19
CA VAL A 152 -10.53 -5.39 10.74
C VAL A 152 -10.48 -4.11 11.59
N PRO A 153 -10.72 -2.93 11.02
CA PRO A 153 -10.77 -1.70 11.80
C PRO A 153 -11.75 -1.80 12.98
N CYS A 154 -11.32 -1.42 14.17
CA CYS A 154 -12.14 -1.50 15.38
C CYS A 154 -12.05 -0.26 16.29
N LYS A 155 -11.15 0.67 15.96
CA LYS A 155 -10.89 1.90 16.73
C LYS A 155 -10.72 3.10 15.82
N SER A 156 -11.00 4.28 16.36
CA SER A 156 -10.72 5.57 15.72
C SER A 156 -9.30 6.06 16.03
N LEU A 157 -8.95 7.24 15.50
CA LEU A 157 -7.67 7.90 15.70
C LEU A 157 -7.78 8.99 16.77
N GLY A 158 -6.75 9.07 17.65
CA GLY A 158 -6.61 10.13 18.63
C GLY A 158 -7.55 9.98 19.85
N TRP A 159 -7.35 10.87 20.84
CA TRP A 159 -8.02 10.80 22.12
C TRP A 159 -9.33 11.60 22.21
N ASN A 160 -9.52 12.58 21.33
CA ASN A 160 -10.68 13.45 21.40
C ASN A 160 -11.97 12.66 21.08
N ASN A 161 -12.88 12.58 22.05
CA ASN A 161 -14.14 11.83 21.95
C ASN A 161 -13.94 10.38 21.45
N HIS A 162 -12.85 9.73 21.85
CA HIS A 162 -12.45 8.43 21.30
C HIS A 162 -13.51 7.35 21.52
N GLU A 163 -14.18 7.29 22.69
CA GLU A 163 -15.21 6.30 22.96
C GLU A 163 -16.39 6.38 21.97
N GLN A 164 -16.88 7.60 21.72
CA GLN A 164 -17.94 7.80 20.75
C GLN A 164 -17.48 7.44 19.34
N ARG A 165 -16.28 7.87 18.96
CA ARG A 165 -15.73 7.62 17.62
C ARG A 165 -15.38 6.15 17.39
N ASP A 166 -14.93 5.44 18.42
CA ASP A 166 -14.73 3.99 18.37
C ASP A 166 -16.06 3.26 18.19
N ALA A 167 -17.13 3.70 18.84
CA ALA A 167 -18.47 3.16 18.62
C ALA A 167 -18.96 3.41 17.18
N GLU A 168 -18.69 4.58 16.62
CA GLU A 168 -18.99 4.89 15.20
C GLU A 168 -18.21 3.98 14.23
N VAL A 169 -16.91 3.73 14.49
CA VAL A 169 -16.08 2.78 13.73
C VAL A 169 -16.72 1.40 13.74
N GLN A 170 -17.07 0.88 14.93
CA GLN A 170 -17.67 -0.44 15.08
C GLN A 170 -19.03 -0.54 14.38
N GLU A 171 -19.84 0.53 14.41
CA GLU A 171 -21.12 0.58 13.69
C GLU A 171 -20.92 0.51 12.17
N TRP A 172 -19.96 1.24 11.61
CA TRP A 172 -19.65 1.17 10.19
C TRP A 172 -19.11 -0.19 9.77
N VAL A 173 -18.21 -0.78 10.56
CA VAL A 173 -17.68 -2.11 10.30
C VAL A 173 -18.79 -3.15 10.32
N LYS A 174 -19.72 -3.10 11.29
CA LYS A 174 -20.87 -3.99 11.32
C LYS A 174 -21.76 -3.88 10.06
N LYS A 175 -21.91 -2.67 9.52
CA LYS A 175 -22.62 -2.47 8.24
C LYS A 175 -21.86 -3.05 7.05
N LEU A 176 -20.53 -2.98 7.06
CA LEU A 176 -19.67 -3.59 6.05
C LEU A 176 -19.68 -5.11 6.12
N GLU A 177 -19.61 -5.69 7.32
CA GLU A 177 -19.69 -7.15 7.54
C GLU A 177 -21.01 -7.76 7.06
N ALA A 178 -22.08 -6.97 6.94
CA ALA A 178 -23.34 -7.40 6.34
C ALA A 178 -23.25 -7.57 4.80
N MET A 179 -22.10 -7.24 4.19
CA MET A 179 -21.84 -7.37 2.74
C MET A 179 -20.63 -8.30 2.49
N PRO A 180 -20.73 -9.61 2.75
CA PRO A 180 -19.59 -10.53 2.72
C PRO A 180 -18.92 -10.69 1.34
N ASP A 181 -19.64 -10.38 0.26
CA ASP A 181 -19.06 -10.39 -1.10
C ASP A 181 -18.18 -9.15 -1.39
N ASN A 182 -18.35 -8.10 -0.59
CA ASN A 182 -17.65 -6.81 -0.78
C ASN A 182 -16.72 -6.46 0.37
N PHE A 183 -16.89 -7.06 1.55
CA PHE A 183 -16.04 -6.88 2.71
C PHE A 183 -15.52 -8.24 3.18
N ILE A 184 -14.28 -8.54 2.80
CA ILE A 184 -13.71 -9.88 2.86
C ILE A 184 -12.58 -9.87 3.90
N HIS A 185 -12.67 -10.75 4.89
CA HIS A 185 -11.59 -10.98 5.83
C HIS A 185 -10.68 -12.10 5.32
N LEU A 186 -9.37 -11.82 5.25
CA LEU A 186 -8.35 -12.77 4.84
C LEU A 186 -7.36 -13.00 5.98
N GLU A 187 -7.12 -14.27 6.28
CA GLU A 187 -6.03 -14.64 7.17
C GLU A 187 -4.70 -14.50 6.43
N LYS A 188 -3.70 -13.94 7.10
CA LYS A 188 -2.34 -13.92 6.54
C LYS A 188 -1.73 -15.31 6.60
N PRO A 189 -0.81 -15.66 5.68
CA PRO A 189 -0.09 -16.93 5.76
C PRO A 189 0.79 -16.99 7.02
N ALA A 190 0.78 -18.13 7.71
CA ALA A 190 1.49 -18.33 8.98
C ALA A 190 3.02 -18.17 8.86
N ASP A 191 3.56 -18.47 7.68
CA ASP A 191 4.98 -18.36 7.34
C ASP A 191 5.36 -17.06 6.63
N ASP A 192 4.43 -16.10 6.57
CA ASP A 192 4.56 -14.85 5.82
C ASP A 192 4.90 -15.04 4.32
N ASN A 193 4.63 -16.23 3.75
CA ASN A 193 4.87 -16.50 2.34
C ASN A 193 3.72 -16.00 1.45
N PHE A 194 3.59 -14.68 1.36
CA PHE A 194 2.55 -14.02 0.55
C PHE A 194 2.64 -14.33 -0.93
N MET A 195 3.84 -14.63 -1.44
CA MET A 195 4.03 -15.02 -2.83
C MET A 195 3.32 -16.34 -3.19
N ALA A 196 3.35 -17.31 -2.29
CA ALA A 196 2.64 -18.58 -2.46
C ALA A 196 1.14 -18.46 -2.10
N TRP A 197 0.79 -17.56 -1.19
CA TRP A 197 -0.56 -17.33 -0.71
C TRP A 197 -1.44 -16.58 -1.72
N TYR A 198 -0.92 -15.53 -2.37
CA TYR A 198 -1.70 -14.63 -3.20
C TYR A 198 -2.34 -15.28 -4.44
N PRO A 199 -1.71 -16.21 -5.18
CA PRO A 199 -2.35 -16.86 -6.33
C PRO A 199 -3.66 -17.56 -6.01
N ALA A 200 -3.82 -18.11 -4.80
CA ALA A 200 -5.08 -18.70 -4.35
C ALA A 200 -6.17 -17.63 -4.18
N ILE A 201 -5.82 -16.49 -3.54
CA ILE A 201 -6.72 -15.34 -3.37
C ILE A 201 -7.09 -14.75 -4.74
N GLN A 202 -6.10 -14.56 -5.62
CA GLN A 202 -6.29 -14.06 -6.98
C GLN A 202 -7.32 -14.91 -7.76
N LYS A 203 -7.19 -16.23 -7.70
CA LYS A 203 -8.12 -17.16 -8.34
C LYS A 203 -9.51 -17.15 -7.68
N GLN A 204 -9.56 -17.19 -6.35
CA GLN A 204 -10.80 -17.25 -5.58
C GLN A 204 -11.69 -16.04 -5.85
N TYR A 205 -11.11 -14.86 -5.93
CA TYR A 205 -11.83 -13.59 -6.08
C TYR A 205 -11.78 -13.02 -7.50
N GLY A 206 -11.20 -13.74 -8.45
CA GLY A 206 -11.12 -13.32 -9.85
C GLY A 206 -10.36 -12.00 -10.04
N LEU A 207 -9.24 -11.83 -9.32
CA LEU A 207 -8.33 -10.68 -9.46
C LEU A 207 -7.49 -10.89 -10.71
N THR A 208 -7.98 -10.41 -11.85
CA THR A 208 -7.34 -10.65 -13.15
C THR A 208 -6.01 -9.90 -13.25
N PRO A 209 -4.90 -10.58 -13.56
CA PRO A 209 -3.63 -9.92 -13.83
C PRO A 209 -3.74 -8.94 -15.01
N SER A 210 -3.06 -7.80 -14.88
CA SER A 210 -2.97 -6.79 -15.95
C SER A 210 -1.78 -7.02 -16.87
N VAL A 211 -0.84 -7.89 -16.44
CA VAL A 211 0.41 -8.22 -17.15
C VAL A 211 0.61 -9.73 -17.18
#